data_dc7b6b34056cc2b11a5c136a1fe70212
#
_entry.id   dc7b6b34056cc2b11a5c136a1fe70212
#
_cell.length_a   1.000
_cell.length_b   1.000
_cell.length_c   1.000
_cell.angle_alpha   90.00
_cell.angle_beta   90.00
_cell.angle_gamma   90.00
#
_symmetry.space_group_name_H-M   'P 1'
#
loop_
_entity.id
_entity.type
_entity.pdbx_description
1 polymer ?
#
loop_
_entity_poly.entity_id
_entity_poly.type
_entity_poly.pdbx_seq_one_letter_code
_entity_poly.pdbx_strand_id
1 'polypeptide(L)'
;MEVHPRLSAHLPSELRGDIPDRLQRAAALIAYHQPMMQSDLVQMMGPIAYDYVRALARLGLVDRRRQGNSRRLRTTRYFAERFQCPHTEPKKVREWFRGQAEASGITSQNLVDSIRELDPDVGDMDFVPESDGTEEDIED
;
A
#
# COMPACT_ATOMS: atom_id res chain seq x y z
N MET A 1 -6.38 -16.42 -18.93
CA MET A 1 -5.92 -16.85 -18.48
C MET A 1 -5.21 -16.99 -17.98
N GLU A 2 -4.86 -17.03 -18.17
CA GLU A 2 -4.55 -17.52 -17.52
C GLU A 2 -3.47 -17.46 -16.87
N VAL A 3 -3.50 -16.90 -16.16
CA VAL A 3 -2.47 -17.15 -15.29
C VAL A 3 -2.00 -18.53 -15.38
N HIS A 4 -0.75 -18.73 -15.27
CA HIS A 4 -0.23 -20.05 -15.30
C HIS A 4 -0.52 -20.72 -13.99
N PRO A 5 -1.27 -21.80 -13.99
CA PRO A 5 -1.64 -22.43 -12.72
C PRO A 5 -0.44 -22.86 -11.91
N ARG A 6 0.61 -23.29 -12.59
CA ARG A 6 1.78 -23.72 -11.89
C ARG A 6 2.46 -22.62 -11.12
N LEU A 7 2.55 -21.45 -11.76
CA LEU A 7 3.14 -20.31 -11.13
C LEU A 7 2.32 -19.88 -9.95
N SER A 8 0.99 -19.88 -10.10
CA SER A 8 0.12 -19.50 -9.02
C SER A 8 0.32 -20.37 -7.82
N ALA A 9 0.53 -21.66 -8.02
CA ALA A 9 0.64 -22.59 -6.93
C ALA A 9 1.86 -22.36 -6.08
N HIS A 10 2.86 -21.68 -6.62
CA HIS A 10 4.09 -21.41 -5.88
C HIS A 10 4.05 -20.12 -5.10
N LEU A 11 2.97 -19.36 -5.20
CA LEU A 11 2.89 -18.07 -4.55
C LEU A 11 1.95 -18.14 -3.36
N PRO A 12 2.20 -17.33 -2.32
CA PRO A 12 1.23 -17.21 -1.23
C PRO A 12 -0.11 -16.79 -1.82
N SER A 13 -1.19 -17.13 -1.13
CA SER A 13 -2.51 -16.83 -1.67
C SER A 13 -2.67 -15.35 -2.00
N GLU A 14 -2.12 -14.45 -1.21
CA GLU A 14 -2.26 -13.03 -1.51
C GLU A 14 -1.54 -12.64 -2.78
N LEU A 15 -0.59 -13.43 -3.24
CA LEU A 15 0.16 -13.11 -4.46
C LEU A 15 -0.40 -13.80 -5.68
N ARG A 16 -1.38 -14.67 -5.51
CA ARG A 16 -1.89 -15.46 -6.62
C ARG A 16 -3.05 -14.80 -7.31
N GLY A 17 -3.11 -13.51 -7.28
CA GLY A 17 -4.11 -12.79 -8.01
C GLY A 17 -5.07 -12.05 -7.13
N ASP A 18 -5.33 -12.58 -5.96
CA ASP A 18 -6.26 -11.92 -5.06
C ASP A 18 -5.49 -11.18 -4.00
N ILE A 19 -5.55 -9.87 -4.08
CA ILE A 19 -4.93 -9.04 -3.06
C ILE A 19 -6.03 -8.69 -2.08
N PRO A 20 -5.81 -8.93 -0.79
CA PRO A 20 -6.84 -8.60 0.20
C PRO A 20 -7.31 -7.17 0.06
N ASP A 21 -8.60 -6.98 0.27
CA ASP A 21 -9.22 -5.69 0.09
C ASP A 21 -8.54 -4.60 0.89
N ARG A 22 -8.21 -4.88 2.15
CA ARG A 22 -7.56 -3.88 2.99
C ARG A 22 -6.23 -3.44 2.40
N LEU A 23 -5.51 -4.37 1.79
CA LEU A 23 -4.23 -4.02 1.17
C LEU A 23 -4.42 -3.23 -0.11
N GLN A 24 -5.45 -3.56 -0.88
CA GLN A 24 -5.75 -2.78 -2.07
C GLN A 24 -6.06 -1.34 -1.71
N ARG A 25 -6.85 -1.15 -0.67
CA ARG A 25 -7.21 0.20 -0.24
C ARG A 25 -6.02 0.96 0.32
N ALA A 26 -5.15 0.26 1.04
CA ALA A 26 -3.95 0.91 1.55
C ALA A 26 -3.03 1.33 0.40
N ALA A 27 -2.93 0.49 -0.62
CA ALA A 27 -2.12 0.86 -1.78
C ALA A 27 -2.71 2.08 -2.48
N ALA A 28 -4.04 2.14 -2.57
CA ALA A 28 -4.70 3.30 -3.17
C ALA A 28 -4.45 4.56 -2.34
N LEU A 29 -4.43 4.42 -1.03
CA LEU A 29 -4.15 5.55 -0.15
C LEU A 29 -2.75 6.08 -0.40
N ILE A 30 -1.78 5.18 -0.57
CA ILE A 30 -0.43 5.59 -0.88
C ILE A 30 -0.37 6.26 -2.25
N ALA A 31 -1.07 5.70 -3.23
CA ALA A 31 -1.12 6.29 -4.56
C ALA A 31 -1.67 7.72 -4.51
N TYR A 32 -2.65 7.92 -3.69
CA TYR A 32 -3.30 9.22 -3.55
C TYR A 32 -2.35 10.28 -2.99
N HIS A 33 -1.46 9.87 -2.10
CA HIS A 33 -0.59 10.83 -1.41
C HIS A 33 0.85 10.85 -1.92
N GLN A 34 1.22 9.90 -2.75
CA GLN A 34 2.62 9.74 -3.11
C GLN A 34 3.23 10.96 -3.78
N PRO A 35 4.49 11.20 -3.65
CA PRO A 35 5.37 10.45 -2.77
C PRO A 35 5.11 10.84 -1.32
N MET A 36 5.14 9.85 -0.44
CA MET A 36 4.90 10.12 0.96
C MET A 36 5.90 9.35 1.79
N MET A 37 6.09 9.79 3.02
CA MET A 37 7.00 9.08 3.90
C MET A 37 6.22 8.03 4.67
N GLN A 38 6.92 6.98 5.04
CA GLN A 38 6.29 5.92 5.84
C GLN A 38 5.75 6.50 7.15
N SER A 39 6.44 7.47 7.72
CA SER A 39 5.96 8.10 8.95
C SER A 39 4.62 8.80 8.74
N ASP A 40 4.38 9.31 7.55
CA ASP A 40 3.09 9.93 7.27
C ASP A 40 1.98 8.86 7.30
N LEU A 41 2.28 7.70 6.77
CA LEU A 41 1.30 6.63 6.77
C LEU A 41 1.03 6.15 8.19
N VAL A 42 2.07 6.09 9.01
CA VAL A 42 1.90 5.73 10.42
C VAL A 42 0.97 6.71 11.11
N GLN A 43 1.09 7.99 10.80
CA GLN A 43 0.20 8.96 11.41
C GLN A 43 -1.25 8.76 10.98
N MET A 44 -1.47 8.26 9.77
CA MET A 44 -2.83 8.03 9.29
C MET A 44 -3.41 6.73 9.81
N MET A 45 -2.61 5.68 9.84
CA MET A 45 -3.11 4.33 10.09
C MET A 45 -2.71 3.77 11.45
N GLY A 46 -1.76 4.41 12.12
CA GLY A 46 -1.21 3.86 13.34
C GLY A 46 -0.03 2.95 13.04
N PRO A 47 0.56 2.36 14.09
CA PRO A 47 1.77 1.54 13.93
C PRO A 47 1.62 0.35 13.00
N ILE A 48 0.41 -0.13 12.80
CA ILE A 48 0.21 -1.25 11.88
C ILE A 48 0.64 -0.89 10.45
N ALA A 49 0.83 0.40 10.19
CA ALA A 49 1.28 0.83 8.86
C ALA A 49 2.57 0.13 8.46
N TYR A 50 3.44 -0.18 9.42
CA TYR A 50 4.68 -0.87 9.11
C TYR A 50 4.41 -2.23 8.49
N ASP A 51 3.45 -2.96 9.04
CA ASP A 51 3.08 -4.26 8.49
C ASP A 51 2.48 -4.12 7.10
N TYR A 52 1.66 -3.09 6.91
CA TYR A 52 1.04 -2.85 5.62
C TYR A 52 2.09 -2.55 4.56
N VAL A 53 3.06 -1.70 4.90
CA VAL A 53 4.10 -1.35 3.94
C VAL A 53 4.92 -2.58 3.56
N ARG A 54 5.26 -3.42 4.54
CA ARG A 54 5.99 -4.63 4.25
C ARG A 54 5.21 -5.55 3.32
N ALA A 55 3.94 -5.72 3.60
CA ALA A 55 3.10 -6.58 2.78
C ALA A 55 2.98 -6.03 1.36
N LEU A 56 2.77 -4.73 1.24
CA LEU A 56 2.63 -4.11 -0.08
C LEU A 56 3.93 -4.17 -0.87
N ALA A 57 5.05 -4.03 -0.19
CA ALA A 57 6.35 -4.15 -0.86
C ALA A 57 6.58 -5.58 -1.33
N ARG A 58 6.21 -6.54 -0.50
CA ARG A 58 6.37 -7.94 -0.87
C ARG A 58 5.50 -8.31 -2.06
N LEU A 59 4.30 -7.71 -2.13
CA LEU A 59 3.41 -7.93 -3.26
C LEU A 59 3.86 -7.20 -4.51
N GLY A 60 4.84 -6.31 -4.40
CA GLY A 60 5.31 -5.56 -5.55
C GLY A 60 4.45 -4.37 -5.89
N LEU A 61 3.56 -3.97 -5.00
CA LEU A 61 2.65 -2.85 -5.27
C LEU A 61 3.25 -1.51 -4.88
N VAL A 62 4.16 -1.52 -3.93
CA VAL A 62 4.76 -0.31 -3.40
C VAL A 62 6.27 -0.48 -3.34
N ASP A 63 6.97 0.58 -3.69
CA ASP A 63 8.41 0.65 -3.59
C ASP A 63 8.74 1.53 -2.40
N ARG A 64 9.66 1.07 -1.55
CA ARG A 64 10.06 1.84 -0.39
C ARG A 64 11.55 2.06 -0.44
N ARG A 65 11.95 3.31 -0.29
CA ARG A 65 13.34 3.68 -0.35
C ARG A 65 13.70 4.46 0.89
N ARG A 66 14.89 4.17 1.41
CA ARG A 66 15.34 4.91 2.57
C ARG A 66 15.56 6.37 2.22
N GLN A 67 15.12 7.24 3.08
CA GLN A 67 15.32 8.67 2.94
C GLN A 67 15.47 9.24 4.34
N GLY A 68 16.71 9.59 4.72
CA GLY A 68 16.97 9.99 6.08
C GLY A 68 16.70 8.84 7.03
N ASN A 69 15.89 9.10 8.03
CA ASN A 69 15.55 8.11 9.02
C ASN A 69 14.25 7.39 8.73
N SER A 70 13.70 7.60 7.56
CA SER A 70 12.43 7.02 7.23
C SER A 70 12.51 6.42 5.84
N ARG A 71 11.37 6.01 5.33
CA ARG A 71 11.29 5.43 4.00
C ARG A 71 10.29 6.20 3.18
N ARG A 72 10.63 6.40 1.93
CA ARG A 72 9.77 7.07 0.99
C ARG A 72 8.99 6.03 0.21
N LEU A 73 7.70 6.24 0.07
CA LEU A 73 6.81 5.26 -0.53
C LEU A 73 6.29 5.77 -1.86
N ARG A 74 6.28 4.89 -2.83
CA ARG A 74 5.74 5.17 -4.15
C ARG A 74 5.11 3.91 -4.69
N THR A 75 4.10 4.07 -5.55
CA THR A 75 3.54 2.91 -6.22
C THR A 75 4.45 2.47 -7.35
N THR A 76 4.25 1.24 -7.79
CA THR A 76 5.07 0.63 -8.82
C THR A 76 4.31 0.53 -10.12
N ARG A 77 5.00 0.12 -11.17
CA ARG A 77 4.37 -0.16 -12.44
C ARG A 77 3.35 -1.29 -12.29
N TYR A 78 3.69 -2.31 -11.50
CA TYR A 78 2.78 -3.41 -11.28
C TYR A 78 1.48 -2.92 -10.64
N PHE A 79 1.58 -1.99 -9.69
CA PHE A 79 0.38 -1.39 -9.09
C PHE A 79 -0.49 -0.78 -10.17
N ALA A 80 0.11 0.00 -11.06
CA ALA A 80 -0.66 0.66 -12.10
C ALA A 80 -1.36 -0.35 -12.99
N GLU A 81 -0.67 -1.43 -13.33
CA GLU A 81 -1.26 -2.47 -14.16
C GLU A 81 -2.40 -3.17 -13.44
N ARG A 82 -2.21 -3.48 -12.17
CA ARG A 82 -3.22 -4.18 -11.41
C ARG A 82 -4.48 -3.33 -11.22
N PHE A 83 -4.31 -2.04 -11.06
CA PHE A 83 -5.43 -1.14 -10.82
C PHE A 83 -5.92 -0.50 -12.10
N GLN A 84 -5.36 -0.91 -13.23
CA GLN A 84 -5.77 -0.41 -14.54
C GLN A 84 -5.64 1.10 -14.65
N CYS A 85 -4.61 1.63 -14.02
CA CYS A 85 -4.30 3.04 -14.12
C CYS A 85 -3.59 3.27 -15.45
N PRO A 86 -3.99 4.29 -16.22
CA PRO A 86 -3.37 4.52 -17.52
C PRO A 86 -1.97 5.10 -17.46
N HIS A 87 -1.49 5.39 -16.26
CA HIS A 87 -0.15 5.96 -16.07
C HIS A 87 0.66 5.07 -15.16
N THR A 88 1.98 5.11 -15.28
CA THR A 88 2.85 4.37 -14.39
C THR A 88 3.75 5.28 -13.58
N GLU A 89 3.95 6.50 -14.01
CA GLU A 89 4.79 7.44 -13.29
C GLU A 89 4.07 7.90 -12.02
N PRO A 90 4.73 7.84 -10.86
CA PRO A 90 4.04 8.09 -9.59
C PRO A 90 3.27 9.41 -9.53
N LYS A 91 3.82 10.47 -10.08
CA LYS A 91 3.11 11.73 -10.02
C LYS A 91 1.81 11.68 -10.81
N LYS A 92 1.84 11.06 -11.98
CA LYS A 92 0.64 10.96 -12.80
C LYS A 92 -0.35 9.97 -12.21
N VAL A 93 0.15 8.91 -11.58
CA VAL A 93 -0.72 7.98 -10.88
C VAL A 93 -1.45 8.70 -9.74
N ARG A 94 -0.71 9.54 -9.01
CA ARG A 94 -1.33 10.30 -7.92
C ARG A 94 -2.46 11.18 -8.44
N GLU A 95 -2.20 11.89 -9.52
CA GLU A 95 -3.20 12.80 -10.05
C GLU A 95 -4.42 12.05 -10.57
N TRP A 96 -4.18 10.90 -11.17
CA TRP A 96 -5.27 10.08 -11.65
C TRP A 96 -6.13 9.58 -10.49
N PHE A 97 -5.49 9.10 -9.41
CA PHE A 97 -6.23 8.61 -8.26
C PHE A 97 -6.99 9.73 -7.57
N ARG A 98 -6.40 10.91 -7.48
CA ARG A 98 -7.11 12.03 -6.88
C ARG A 98 -8.31 12.44 -7.71
N GLY A 99 -8.17 12.40 -9.03
CA GLY A 99 -9.30 12.68 -9.90
C GLY A 99 -10.42 11.67 -9.74
N GLN A 100 -10.05 10.39 -9.63
CA GLN A 100 -11.06 9.36 -9.45
C GLN A 100 -11.75 9.50 -8.10
N ALA A 101 -10.99 9.79 -7.06
CA ALA A 101 -11.56 9.95 -5.74
C ALA A 101 -12.49 11.15 -5.69
N GLU A 102 -12.06 12.24 -6.29
CA GLU A 102 -12.88 13.45 -6.32
C GLU A 102 -14.17 13.20 -7.07
N ALA A 103 -14.10 12.51 -8.18
CA ALA A 103 -15.30 12.21 -8.97
C ALA A 103 -16.27 11.33 -8.19
N SER A 104 -15.75 10.52 -7.28
CA SER A 104 -16.58 9.62 -6.48
C SER A 104 -16.92 10.19 -5.10
N GLY A 105 -16.46 11.39 -4.79
CA GLY A 105 -16.71 11.97 -3.48
C GLY A 105 -15.94 11.30 -2.36
N ILE A 106 -14.80 10.67 -2.66
CA ILE A 106 -14.02 9.94 -1.67
C ILE A 106 -12.84 10.80 -1.25
N THR A 107 -12.62 10.89 0.05
CA THR A 107 -11.50 11.64 0.60
C THR A 107 -10.46 10.67 1.15
N SER A 108 -9.29 11.21 1.45
CA SER A 108 -8.24 10.43 2.10
C SER A 108 -8.75 9.82 3.40
N GLN A 109 -9.49 10.60 4.19
CA GLN A 109 -10.01 10.10 5.45
C GLN A 109 -11.01 8.96 5.22
N ASN A 110 -11.81 9.06 4.17
CA ASN A 110 -12.74 7.97 3.83
C ASN A 110 -11.97 6.68 3.55
N LEU A 111 -10.83 6.79 2.88
CA LEU A 111 -10.03 5.61 2.61
C LEU A 111 -9.51 4.99 3.90
N VAL A 112 -9.00 5.82 4.79
CA VAL A 112 -8.51 5.32 6.07
C VAL A 112 -9.64 4.65 6.84
N ASP A 113 -10.80 5.29 6.86
CA ASP A 113 -11.95 4.74 7.58
C ASP A 113 -12.37 3.40 6.99
N SER A 114 -12.32 3.29 5.67
CA SER A 114 -12.73 2.04 5.03
C SER A 114 -11.74 0.91 5.33
N ILE A 115 -10.46 1.25 5.47
CA ILE A 115 -9.48 0.24 5.84
C ILE A 115 -9.72 -0.19 7.28
N ARG A 116 -10.03 0.76 8.15
CA ARG A 116 -10.29 0.44 9.56
C ARG A 116 -11.48 -0.49 9.71
N GLU A 117 -12.48 -0.34 8.86
CA GLU A 117 -13.63 -1.23 8.91
C GLU A 117 -13.23 -2.67 8.63
N LEU A 118 -12.21 -2.86 7.79
CA LEU A 118 -11.74 -4.20 7.46
C LEU A 118 -10.69 -4.69 8.43
N ASP A 119 -10.02 -3.77 9.12
CA ASP A 119 -8.92 -4.11 10.00
C ASP A 119 -8.98 -3.21 11.22
N PRO A 120 -9.52 -3.69 12.33
CA PRO A 120 -9.70 -2.84 13.51
C PRO A 120 -8.40 -2.32 14.11
N ASP A 121 -7.26 -2.93 13.76
CA ASP A 121 -5.99 -2.45 14.29
C ASP A 121 -5.54 -1.15 13.64
N VAL A 122 -6.15 -0.78 12.53
CA VAL A 122 -5.81 0.47 11.88
C VAL A 122 -6.31 1.61 12.77
N GLY A 123 -5.40 2.53 13.07
CA GLY A 123 -5.72 3.65 13.92
C GLY A 123 -5.49 3.39 15.40
N ASP A 124 -5.16 2.16 15.77
CA ASP A 124 -4.90 1.81 17.16
C ASP A 124 -3.46 2.18 17.48
N MET A 125 -3.28 3.27 18.17
CA MET A 125 -1.94 3.78 18.44
C MET A 125 -1.20 2.94 19.49
N ASP A 126 -1.91 2.06 20.17
CA ASP A 126 -1.27 1.17 21.14
C ASP A 126 -0.86 -0.15 20.51
N PHE A 127 -1.25 -0.38 19.27
CA PHE A 127 -0.91 -1.61 18.58
C PHE A 127 0.59 -1.65 18.29
N VAL A 128 1.22 -2.81 18.55
CA VAL A 128 2.61 -2.99 18.26
C VAL A 128 2.73 -4.12 17.23
N PRO A 129 3.20 -3.82 16.03
CA PRO A 129 3.32 -4.85 15.00
C PRO A 129 4.24 -5.96 15.48
N GLU A 130 3.86 -7.17 15.15
CA GLU A 130 4.61 -8.31 15.58
C GLU A 130 6.01 -8.31 15.07
N SER A 131 6.19 -8.05 13.82
CA SER A 131 7.54 -7.95 13.32
C SER A 131 7.84 -6.48 13.20
N ASP A 132 8.70 -5.98 14.03
CA ASP A 132 9.04 -4.58 13.94
C ASP A 132 9.95 -4.40 12.74
N GLY A 133 10.28 -3.23 12.43
CA GLY A 133 10.98 -2.95 11.21
C GLY A 133 12.48 -3.17 11.25
N THR A 134 12.96 -3.87 12.22
CA THR A 134 14.39 -4.00 12.39
C THR A 134 15.06 -4.61 11.18
N GLU A 135 14.53 -5.70 10.70
CA GLU A 135 15.18 -6.35 9.58
C GLU A 135 15.11 -5.51 8.35
N GLU A 136 14.13 -4.63 8.25
CA GLU A 136 14.03 -3.80 7.09
C GLU A 136 15.10 -2.77 7.04
N ASP A 137 15.54 -2.32 8.18
CA ASP A 137 16.61 -1.35 8.22
C ASP A 137 17.89 -1.95 7.71
N ILE A 138 18.04 -3.24 7.87
CA ILE A 138 19.23 -3.91 7.44
C ILE A 138 19.30 -4.03 5.95
N GLU A 139 18.17 -4.20 5.32
CA GLU A 139 18.15 -4.38 3.89
C GLU A 139 18.59 -3.21 3.12
N ASP A 140 18.48 -2.07 3.66
CA ASP A 140 18.87 -0.90 2.90
C ASP A 140 20.32 -0.66 2.99
#